data_e8d8761974029d1bf98d2bb21442aecf
#
_entry.id   e8d8761974029d1bf98d2bb21442aecf
#
_cell.length_a   1.000
_cell.length_b   1.000
_cell.length_c   1.000
_cell.angle_alpha   90.00
_cell.angle_beta   90.00
_cell.angle_gamma   90.00
#
_symmetry.space_group_name_H-M   'P 1'
#
loop_
_entity.id
_entity.type
_entity.pdbx_description
1 polymer ?
#
loop_
_entity_poly.entity_id
_entity_poly.type
_entity_poly.pdbx_seq_one_letter_code
_entity_poly.pdbx_strand_id
1 'polypeptide(L)' 'MEYYMEYLRGLREDHDLTQKQVAEILGTSQTMYARYERGANEMPVRHLITLCKYYKVSADVVLGLKKRRYKE' A
#
# COMPACT_ATOMS: atom_id res chain seq x y z
N MET A 1 8.43 8.72 -4.45
CA MET A 1 7.87 9.36 -3.34
C MET A 1 7.30 8.38 -2.33
N GLU A 2 7.56 8.65 -1.09
CA GLU A 2 7.22 7.70 -0.06
C GLU A 2 5.84 7.87 0.53
N TYR A 3 5.16 8.94 0.16
CA TYR A 3 3.90 9.25 0.79
C TYR A 3 2.91 8.08 0.70
N TYR A 4 2.79 7.52 -0.51
CA TYR A 4 1.80 6.46 -0.67
C TYR A 4 2.19 5.19 0.07
N MET A 5 3.49 4.93 0.22
CA MET A 5 3.90 3.76 0.96
C MET A 5 3.68 3.93 2.46
N GLU A 6 3.81 5.15 2.97
CA GLU A 6 3.48 5.39 4.36
C GLU A 6 2.01 5.12 4.62
N TYR A 7 1.16 5.55 3.69
CA TYR A 7 -0.27 5.32 3.82
C TYR A 7 -0.59 3.82 3.79
N LEU A 8 0.02 3.11 2.84
CA LEU A 8 -0.21 1.67 2.73
C LEU A 8 0.33 0.91 3.94
N ARG A 9 1.47 1.35 4.47
CA ARG A 9 2.00 0.72 5.67
C ARG A 9 1.08 0.94 6.85
N GLY A 10 0.51 2.14 6.96
CA GLY A 10 -0.46 2.41 8.01
C GLY A 10 -1.67 1.50 7.91
N LEU A 11 -2.17 1.28 6.68
CA LEU A 11 -3.28 0.36 6.49
C LEU A 11 -2.90 -1.06 6.89
N ARG A 12 -1.69 -1.49 6.53
CA ARG A 12 -1.23 -2.81 6.91
C ARG A 12 -1.23 -2.96 8.43
N GLU A 13 -0.69 -1.97 9.11
CA GLU A 13 -0.61 -2.01 10.57
C GLU A 13 -2.00 -1.96 11.20
N ASP A 14 -2.88 -1.16 10.64
CA ASP A 14 -4.25 -1.07 11.13
C ASP A 14 -5.01 -2.40 10.99
N HIS A 15 -4.64 -3.19 9.99
CA HIS A 15 -5.26 -4.49 9.78
C HIS A 15 -4.49 -5.61 10.47
N ASP A 16 -3.49 -5.26 11.28
CA ASP A 16 -2.69 -6.23 12.02
C ASP A 16 -2.03 -7.27 11.11
N LEU A 17 -1.57 -6.82 9.95
CA LEU A 17 -0.91 -7.70 9.00
C LEU A 17 0.59 -7.52 9.07
N THR A 18 1.31 -8.63 8.91
CA THR A 18 2.77 -8.57 8.80
C THR A 18 3.15 -8.30 7.35
N GLN A 19 4.40 -7.89 7.15
CA GLN A 19 4.91 -7.73 5.79
C GLN A 19 4.83 -9.03 5.01
N LYS A 20 5.07 -10.16 5.67
CA LYS A 20 5.00 -11.45 5.01
C LYS A 20 3.58 -11.74 4.52
N GLN A 21 2.60 -11.43 5.36
CA GLN A 21 1.20 -11.67 4.97
C GLN A 21 0.80 -10.82 3.77
N VAL A 22 1.20 -9.56 3.74
CA VAL A 22 0.89 -8.72 2.60
C VAL A 22 1.64 -9.19 1.36
N ALA A 23 2.89 -9.61 1.52
CA ALA A 23 3.63 -10.16 0.38
C ALA A 23 2.90 -11.35 -0.21
N GLU A 24 2.32 -12.20 0.64
CA GLU A 24 1.55 -13.34 0.16
C GLU A 24 0.30 -12.91 -0.60
N ILE A 25 -0.38 -11.89 -0.11
CA ILE A 25 -1.54 -11.35 -0.81
C ILE A 25 -1.14 -10.87 -2.20
N LEU A 26 0.02 -10.26 -2.32
CA LEU A 26 0.49 -9.72 -3.58
C LEU A 26 1.16 -10.77 -4.48
N GLY A 27 1.48 -11.93 -3.93
CA GLY A 27 2.18 -12.94 -4.70
C GLY A 27 3.65 -12.62 -4.91
N THR A 28 4.26 -11.90 -3.98
CA THR A 28 5.66 -11.54 -4.06
C THR A 28 6.37 -12.00 -2.79
N SER A 29 7.69 -11.83 -2.73
CA SER A 29 8.44 -12.22 -1.56
C SER A 29 8.37 -11.17 -0.47
N GLN A 30 8.57 -11.60 0.77
CA GLN A 30 8.61 -10.64 1.87
C GLN A 30 9.74 -9.63 1.68
N THR A 31 10.89 -10.10 1.20
CA THR A 31 12.02 -9.23 0.95
C THR A 31 11.65 -8.13 -0.03
N MET A 32 10.98 -8.49 -1.13
CA MET A 32 10.59 -7.50 -2.11
C MET A 32 9.56 -6.54 -1.55
N TYR A 33 8.57 -7.05 -0.80
CA TYR A 33 7.56 -6.17 -0.24
C TYR A 33 8.20 -5.19 0.75
N ALA A 34 9.15 -5.65 1.56
CA ALA A 34 9.85 -4.77 2.49
C ALA A 34 10.59 -3.66 1.75
N ARG A 35 11.11 -3.96 0.56
CA ARG A 35 11.78 -2.94 -0.24
C ARG A 35 10.79 -1.89 -0.74
N TYR A 36 9.57 -2.30 -1.04
CA TYR A 36 8.54 -1.32 -1.39
C TYR A 36 8.26 -0.39 -0.22
N GLU A 37 8.09 -0.95 0.98
CA GLU A 37 7.71 -0.12 2.11
C GLU A 37 8.78 0.89 2.50
N ARG A 38 10.05 0.57 2.31
CA ARG A 38 11.09 1.53 2.67
C ARG A 38 11.54 2.39 1.50
N GLY A 39 10.85 2.28 0.36
CA GLY A 39 11.14 3.14 -0.76
C GLY A 39 12.34 2.74 -1.60
N ALA A 40 12.89 1.54 -1.37
CA ALA A 40 14.03 1.08 -2.16
C ALA A 40 13.64 0.72 -3.58
N ASN A 41 12.40 0.27 -3.76
CA ASN A 41 11.86 -0.06 -5.08
C ASN A 41 10.46 0.50 -5.18
N GLU A 42 10.09 0.93 -6.39
CA GLU A 42 8.72 1.38 -6.62
C GLU A 42 7.79 0.19 -6.70
N MET A 43 6.61 0.33 -6.13
CA MET A 43 5.60 -0.71 -6.20
C MET A 43 4.96 -0.73 -7.59
N PRO A 44 4.88 -1.88 -8.23
CA PRO A 44 4.15 -1.97 -9.50
C PRO A 44 2.69 -1.59 -9.33
N VAL A 45 2.12 -1.01 -10.39
CA VAL A 45 0.72 -0.59 -10.34
C VAL A 45 -0.20 -1.77 -10.03
N ARG A 46 0.12 -2.96 -10.54
CA ARG A 46 -0.73 -4.12 -10.29
C ARG A 46 -0.83 -4.43 -8.80
N HIS A 47 0.25 -4.22 -8.06
CA HIS A 47 0.22 -4.44 -6.61
C HIS A 47 -0.58 -3.36 -5.90
N LEU A 48 -0.44 -2.13 -6.37
CA LEU A 48 -1.22 -1.03 -5.81
C LEU A 48 -2.71 -1.30 -5.97
N ILE A 49 -3.11 -1.76 -7.16
CA ILE A 49 -4.51 -2.07 -7.41
C ILE A 49 -5.00 -3.16 -6.46
N THR A 50 -4.18 -4.21 -6.30
CA THR A 50 -4.54 -5.31 -5.40
C THR A 50 -4.75 -4.83 -3.98
N LEU A 51 -3.85 -3.98 -3.49
CA LEU A 51 -3.97 -3.49 -2.12
C LEU A 51 -5.13 -2.53 -1.95
N CYS A 52 -5.39 -1.68 -2.95
CA CYS A 52 -6.54 -0.79 -2.87
C CYS A 52 -7.84 -1.59 -2.78
N LYS A 53 -7.92 -2.67 -3.53
CA LYS A 53 -9.11 -3.53 -3.46
C LYS A 53 -9.17 -4.27 -2.13
N TYR A 54 -8.03 -4.76 -1.66
CA TYR A 54 -7.99 -5.51 -0.41
C TYR A 54 -8.40 -4.62 0.77
N TYR A 55 -7.83 -3.43 0.84
CA TYR A 55 -8.12 -2.51 1.94
C TYR A 55 -9.39 -1.71 1.71
N LYS A 56 -9.97 -1.80 0.50
CA LYS A 56 -11.19 -1.07 0.15
C LYS A 56 -11.00 0.43 0.25
N VAL A 57 -9.91 0.90 -0.32
CA VAL A 57 -9.59 2.32 -0.37
C VAL A 57 -9.38 2.74 -1.81
N SER A 58 -9.54 4.04 -2.06
CA SER A 58 -9.35 4.60 -3.38
C SER A 58 -7.86 4.82 -3.65
N ALA A 59 -7.40 4.48 -4.84
CA ALA A 59 -6.03 4.77 -5.23
C ALA A 59 -5.77 6.27 -5.22
N ASP A 60 -6.78 7.08 -5.55
CA ASP A 60 -6.61 8.54 -5.51
C ASP A 60 -6.22 9.01 -4.12
N VAL A 61 -6.85 8.44 -3.10
CA VAL A 61 -6.54 8.81 -1.72
C VAL A 61 -5.15 8.31 -1.34
N VAL A 62 -4.83 7.08 -1.70
CA VAL A 62 -3.54 6.50 -1.37
C VAL A 62 -2.42 7.31 -2.00
N LEU A 63 -2.61 7.72 -3.25
CA LEU A 63 -1.57 8.44 -3.99
C LEU A 63 -1.55 9.94 -3.69
N GLY A 64 -2.47 10.42 -2.86
CA GLY A 64 -2.48 11.82 -2.53
C GLY A 64 -3.06 12.72 -3.61
N LEU A 65 -3.81 12.14 -4.55
CA LEU A 65 -4.40 12.91 -5.64
C LEU A 65 -5.74 13.49 -5.25
N LYS A 66 -6.32 13.04 -4.14
CA LYS A 66 -7.60 13.49 -3.67
C LYS A 66 -7.54 13.58 -2.16
N LYS A 67 -8.26 14.53 -1.59
CA LYS A 67 -8.25 14.68 -0.14
C LYS A 67 -8.93 13.50 0.52
N ARG A 68 -8.44 13.19 1.69
CA ARG A 68 -8.99 12.09 2.42
C ARG A 68 -10.42 12.30 2.80
N ARG A 69 -10.75 13.48 3.15
CA ARG A 69 -12.08 13.72 3.54
C ARG A 69 -12.76 14.40 2.55
N TYR A 70 -13.57 14.26 2.43
CA TYR A 70 -14.22 14.85 1.37
C TYR A 70 -15.12 15.83 1.49
N LYS A 71 -15.19 16.52 1.54
CA LYS A 71 -15.80 17.37 1.56
C LYS A 71 -15.68 18.28 1.05
N GLU A 72 -15.62 18.52 0.81
CA GLU A 72 -15.39 19.22 0.31
C GLU A 72 -15.70 19.69 0.07
#